data_cd496c3655731828e16e1ac0a61cae7e
#
_entry.id   cd496c3655731828e16e1ac0a61cae7e
#
_cell.length_a   1.000
_cell.length_b   1.000
_cell.length_c   1.000
_cell.angle_alpha   90.00
_cell.angle_beta   90.00
_cell.angle_gamma   90.00
#
_symmetry.space_group_name_H-M   'P 1'
#
loop_
_entity.id
_entity.type
_entity.pdbx_description
1 polymer ?
#
loop_
_entity_poly.entity_id
_entity_poly.type
_entity_poly.pdbx_seq_one_letter_code
_entity_poly.pdbx_strand_id
1 'polypeptide(L)'
;MGDEHNKKDVDFLKNGPWDELYVLSQHWVSDLGFYRDDLHFLHHLIDKYFMWIIKTENIKMVRELKKGLLDLNTKSKDLLEKVGKHLVQLGYLVEDPTLKDAGIIRMEHEHLEDEIAAFVKSFRENRREVFKTTEFIMDNEKLSNIMES
;
A
#
# COMPACT_ATOMS: atom_id res chain seq x y z
N MET A 1 -1.07 8.71 -38.51
CA MET A 1 -1.20 9.33 -37.17
C MET A 1 -1.29 8.31 -36.05
N GLY A 2 -1.94 7.17 -36.24
CA GLY A 2 -1.97 6.10 -35.22
C GLY A 2 -0.62 5.49 -34.90
N ASP A 3 0.27 5.44 -35.89
CA ASP A 3 1.60 4.83 -35.73
C ASP A 3 2.55 5.69 -34.88
N GLU A 4 2.43 7.02 -34.93
CA GLU A 4 3.24 7.92 -34.12
C GLU A 4 2.83 7.83 -32.62
N HIS A 5 1.54 7.70 -32.36
CA HIS A 5 1.02 7.58 -31.01
C HIS A 5 1.45 6.25 -30.37
N ASN A 6 1.33 5.14 -31.10
CA ASN A 6 1.79 3.83 -30.66
C ASN A 6 3.31 3.80 -30.48
N LYS A 7 4.05 4.48 -31.34
CA LYS A 7 5.51 4.59 -31.24
C LYS A 7 5.93 5.38 -29.99
N LYS A 8 5.21 6.46 -29.65
CA LYS A 8 5.45 7.21 -28.42
C LYS A 8 5.15 6.38 -27.18
N ASP A 9 4.05 5.60 -27.21
CA ASP A 9 3.69 4.72 -26.09
C ASP A 9 4.71 3.59 -25.92
N VAL A 10 5.19 2.99 -27.02
CA VAL A 10 6.23 1.96 -26.99
C VAL A 10 7.56 2.56 -26.55
N ASP A 11 7.93 3.74 -27.02
CA ASP A 11 9.14 4.45 -26.58
C ASP A 11 9.04 4.87 -25.13
N PHE A 12 7.85 5.27 -24.66
CA PHE A 12 7.60 5.55 -23.25
C PHE A 12 7.81 4.31 -22.40
N LEU A 13 7.32 3.14 -22.84
CA LEU A 13 7.48 1.88 -22.11
C LEU A 13 8.92 1.35 -22.13
N LYS A 14 9.66 1.57 -23.23
CA LYS A 14 11.04 1.07 -23.40
C LYS A 14 12.10 2.08 -23.03
N ASN A 15 11.92 3.35 -23.44
CA ASN A 15 12.91 4.42 -23.32
C ASN A 15 12.27 5.70 -22.77
N GLY A 16 11.09 5.57 -22.14
CA GLY A 16 10.34 6.71 -21.65
C GLY A 16 11.16 7.62 -20.76
N PRO A 17 10.76 8.89 -20.64
CA PRO A 17 11.55 9.84 -19.88
C PRO A 17 11.74 9.35 -18.44
N TRP A 18 13.01 9.22 -18.05
CA TRP A 18 13.38 8.76 -16.70
C TRP A 18 12.88 9.72 -15.62
N ASP A 19 12.73 10.99 -15.96
CA ASP A 19 12.18 12.01 -15.07
C ASP A 19 10.71 11.73 -14.73
N GLU A 20 9.91 11.23 -15.66
CA GLU A 20 8.53 10.84 -15.38
C GLU A 20 8.45 9.63 -14.46
N LEU A 21 9.31 8.63 -14.66
CA LEU A 21 9.39 7.48 -13.76
C LEU A 21 9.87 7.90 -12.37
N TYR A 22 10.77 8.85 -12.31
CA TYR A 22 11.26 9.42 -11.05
C TYR A 22 10.11 10.10 -10.28
N VAL A 23 9.34 10.95 -10.95
CA VAL A 23 8.19 11.65 -10.35
C VAL A 23 7.15 10.63 -9.89
N LEU A 24 6.84 9.62 -10.71
CA LEU A 24 5.90 8.56 -10.34
C LEU A 24 6.37 7.82 -9.09
N SER A 25 7.65 7.52 -9.01
CA SER A 25 8.22 6.83 -7.84
C SER A 25 8.19 7.71 -6.58
N GLN A 26 8.32 9.04 -6.72
CA GLN A 26 8.10 9.97 -5.62
C GLN A 26 6.66 9.92 -5.13
N HIS A 27 5.68 9.81 -6.04
CA HIS A 27 4.28 9.62 -5.67
C HIS A 27 4.08 8.31 -4.90
N TRP A 28 4.78 7.25 -5.27
CA TRP A 28 4.72 5.98 -4.53
C TRP A 28 5.19 6.16 -3.08
N VAL A 29 6.25 6.93 -2.86
CA VAL A 29 6.73 7.22 -1.49
C VAL A 29 5.66 7.95 -0.69
N SER A 30 5.03 8.96 -1.29
CA SER A 30 3.95 9.72 -0.66
C SER A 30 2.75 8.82 -0.34
N ASP A 31 2.31 8.01 -1.31
CA ASP A 31 1.18 7.11 -1.15
C ASP A 31 1.44 6.04 -0.08
N LEU A 32 2.63 5.44 -0.09
CA LEU A 32 3.01 4.43 0.90
C LEU A 32 3.09 5.03 2.31
N GLY A 33 3.57 6.27 2.42
CA GLY A 33 3.55 7.01 3.69
C GLY A 33 2.13 7.22 4.20
N PHE A 34 1.20 7.58 3.32
CA PHE A 34 -0.21 7.73 3.66
C PHE A 34 -0.83 6.41 4.13
N TYR A 35 -0.58 5.32 3.40
CA TYR A 35 -1.07 3.99 3.78
C TYR A 35 -0.49 3.54 5.13
N ARG A 36 0.76 3.87 5.40
CA ARG A 36 1.40 3.56 6.68
C ARG A 36 0.72 4.29 7.83
N ASP A 37 0.40 5.57 7.66
CA ASP A 37 -0.33 6.34 8.66
C ASP A 37 -1.73 5.76 8.89
N ASP A 38 -2.41 5.37 7.82
CA ASP A 38 -3.74 4.74 7.90
C ASP A 38 -3.67 3.38 8.60
N LEU A 39 -2.61 2.59 8.34
CA LEU A 39 -2.38 1.31 9.05
C LEU A 39 -2.22 1.52 10.56
N HIS A 40 -1.50 2.56 10.99
CA HIS A 40 -1.38 2.91 12.41
C HIS A 40 -2.74 3.26 13.00
N PHE A 41 -3.55 4.02 12.29
CA PHE A 41 -4.91 4.35 12.71
C PHE A 41 -5.78 3.09 12.84
N LEU A 42 -5.77 2.21 11.85
CA LEU A 42 -6.54 0.96 11.86
C LEU A 42 -6.12 0.05 13.02
N HIS A 43 -4.82 -0.03 13.28
CA HIS A 43 -4.29 -0.83 14.39
C HIS A 43 -4.75 -0.26 15.73
N HIS A 44 -4.71 1.05 15.89
CA HIS A 44 -5.20 1.73 17.09
C HIS A 44 -6.70 1.51 17.27
N LEU A 45 -7.48 1.55 16.19
CA LEU A 45 -8.92 1.32 16.22
C LEU A 45 -9.25 -0.10 16.72
N ILE A 46 -8.54 -1.11 16.20
CA ILE A 46 -8.72 -2.51 16.65
C ILE A 46 -8.32 -2.66 18.13
N ASP A 47 -7.21 -2.05 18.56
CA ASP A 47 -6.78 -2.12 19.96
C ASP A 47 -7.78 -1.46 20.91
N LYS A 48 -8.38 -0.35 20.50
CA LYS A 48 -9.41 0.33 21.29
C LYS A 48 -10.62 -0.57 21.54
N TYR A 49 -11.04 -1.35 20.53
CA TYR A 49 -12.19 -2.23 20.65
C TYR A 49 -11.83 -3.66 21.09
N PHE A 50 -10.55 -3.95 21.33
CA PHE A 50 -10.07 -5.29 21.67
C PHE A 50 -10.75 -5.85 22.93
N MET A 51 -10.95 -5.04 23.96
CA MET A 51 -11.58 -5.47 25.21
C MET A 51 -13.04 -5.93 24.99
N TRP A 52 -13.75 -5.30 24.07
CA TRP A 52 -15.11 -5.69 23.70
C TRP A 52 -15.15 -6.98 22.91
N ILE A 53 -14.12 -7.19 22.09
CA ILE A 53 -13.98 -8.36 21.21
C ILE A 53 -13.67 -9.62 22.02
N ILE A 54 -12.92 -9.51 23.12
CA ILE A 54 -12.59 -10.63 24.00
C ILE A 54 -13.84 -11.26 24.60
N LYS A 55 -14.88 -10.47 24.79
CA LYS A 55 -16.16 -10.94 25.36
C LYS A 55 -17.05 -11.65 24.33
N THR A 56 -16.72 -11.56 23.06
CA THR A 56 -17.44 -12.19 21.97
C THR A 56 -16.65 -13.38 21.42
N GLU A 57 -17.29 -14.30 20.73
CA GLU A 57 -16.67 -15.50 20.15
C GLU A 57 -15.74 -15.18 18.98
N ASN A 58 -15.42 -13.91 18.74
CA ASN A 58 -14.71 -13.42 17.54
C ASN A 58 -13.23 -13.15 17.76
N ILE A 59 -12.64 -13.67 18.85
CA ILE A 59 -11.21 -13.45 19.17
C ILE A 59 -10.29 -13.88 18.01
N LYS A 60 -10.59 -15.03 17.41
CA LYS A 60 -9.79 -15.57 16.30
C LYS A 60 -9.78 -14.64 15.10
N MET A 61 -10.96 -14.13 14.72
CA MET A 61 -11.10 -13.19 13.59
C MET A 61 -10.30 -11.92 13.83
N VAL A 62 -10.34 -11.37 15.03
CA VAL A 62 -9.61 -10.15 15.38
C VAL A 62 -8.10 -10.37 15.38
N ARG A 63 -7.64 -11.52 15.88
CA ARG A 63 -6.22 -11.89 15.82
C ARG A 63 -5.73 -11.97 14.38
N GLU A 64 -6.54 -12.51 13.48
CA GLU A 64 -6.24 -12.56 12.05
C GLU A 64 -6.18 -11.17 11.44
N LEU A 65 -7.10 -10.27 11.80
CA LEU A 65 -7.08 -8.88 11.35
C LEU A 65 -5.83 -8.14 11.84
N LYS A 66 -5.47 -8.30 13.12
CA LYS A 66 -4.25 -7.70 13.68
C LYS A 66 -3.01 -8.21 12.97
N LYS A 67 -2.94 -9.50 12.72
CA LYS A 67 -1.82 -10.09 11.98
C LYS A 67 -1.74 -9.52 10.57
N GLY A 68 -2.87 -9.41 9.88
CA GLY A 68 -2.93 -8.80 8.56
C GLY A 68 -2.42 -7.37 8.54
N LEU A 69 -2.79 -6.56 9.54
CA LEU A 69 -2.31 -5.20 9.67
C LEU A 69 -0.81 -5.13 9.93
N LEU A 70 -0.26 -6.02 10.76
CA LEU A 70 1.17 -6.10 11.03
C LEU A 70 1.95 -6.52 9.78
N ASP A 71 1.44 -7.50 9.03
CA ASP A 71 2.05 -7.94 7.78
C ASP A 71 2.07 -6.80 6.75
N LEU A 72 0.99 -6.04 6.64
CA LEU A 72 0.91 -4.88 5.77
C LEU A 72 1.88 -3.77 6.20
N ASN A 73 2.01 -3.53 7.49
CA ASN A 73 2.96 -2.54 8.00
C ASN A 73 4.40 -2.93 7.64
N THR A 74 4.75 -4.20 7.82
CA THR A 74 6.06 -4.73 7.44
C THR A 74 6.29 -4.59 5.93
N LYS A 75 5.28 -4.92 5.13
CA LYS A 75 5.36 -4.81 3.67
C LYS A 75 5.50 -3.35 3.22
N SER A 76 4.80 -2.42 3.86
CA SER A 76 4.90 -1.00 3.53
C SER A 76 6.31 -0.46 3.78
N LYS A 77 6.95 -0.88 4.87
CA LYS A 77 8.34 -0.51 5.17
C LYS A 77 9.30 -1.07 4.13
N ASP A 78 9.12 -2.33 3.75
CA ASP A 78 9.92 -2.99 2.72
C ASP A 78 9.80 -2.28 1.37
N LEU A 79 8.57 -1.94 0.97
CA LEU A 79 8.32 -1.22 -0.27
C LEU A 79 8.91 0.19 -0.25
N LEU A 80 8.78 0.91 0.88
CA LEU A 80 9.39 2.24 1.02
C LEU A 80 10.90 2.20 0.86
N GLU A 81 11.56 1.19 1.43
CA GLU A 81 13.00 0.99 1.27
C GLU A 81 13.36 0.70 -0.18
N LYS A 82 12.64 -0.21 -0.83
CA LYS A 82 12.87 -0.57 -2.24
C LYS A 82 12.66 0.63 -3.17
N VAL A 83 11.59 1.39 -2.98
CA VAL A 83 11.30 2.58 -3.79
C VAL A 83 12.37 3.65 -3.56
N GLY A 84 12.83 3.83 -2.31
CA GLY A 84 13.91 4.76 -2.00
C GLY A 84 15.18 4.45 -2.77
N LYS A 85 15.59 3.19 -2.80
CA LYS A 85 16.76 2.73 -3.58
C LYS A 85 16.53 2.91 -5.08
N HIS A 86 15.33 2.62 -5.55
CA HIS A 86 14.96 2.77 -6.95
C HIS A 86 15.00 4.24 -7.39
N LEU A 87 14.56 5.17 -6.54
CA LEU A 87 14.64 6.61 -6.79
C LEU A 87 16.08 7.08 -7.02
N VAL A 88 17.02 6.58 -6.22
CA VAL A 88 18.44 6.92 -6.38
C VAL A 88 18.94 6.48 -7.77
N GLN A 89 18.59 5.27 -8.18
CA GLN A 89 18.97 4.73 -9.49
C GLN A 89 18.32 5.51 -10.63
N LEU A 90 17.03 5.86 -10.49
CA LEU A 90 16.33 6.69 -11.47
C LEU A 90 16.96 8.08 -11.58
N GLY A 91 17.40 8.65 -10.45
CA GLY A 91 18.10 9.92 -10.44
C GLY A 91 19.36 9.91 -11.31
N TYR A 92 20.15 8.83 -11.25
CA TYR A 92 21.32 8.67 -12.11
C TYR A 92 20.94 8.60 -13.59
N LEU A 93 19.84 7.92 -13.93
CA LEU A 93 19.35 7.81 -15.30
C LEU A 93 18.75 9.11 -15.83
N VAL A 94 18.17 9.94 -14.97
CA VAL A 94 17.72 11.29 -15.34
C VAL A 94 18.91 12.12 -15.79
N GLU A 95 20.05 12.03 -15.09
CA GLU A 95 21.26 12.76 -15.43
C GLU A 95 21.99 12.15 -16.63
N ASP A 96 22.03 10.82 -16.74
CA ASP A 96 22.70 10.11 -17.83
C ASP A 96 21.87 8.91 -18.30
N PRO A 97 20.99 9.12 -19.32
CA PRO A 97 20.14 8.04 -19.84
C PRO A 97 20.90 6.91 -20.55
N THR A 98 22.21 7.05 -20.75
CA THR A 98 23.02 6.05 -21.46
C THR A 98 23.66 5.00 -20.56
N LEU A 99 23.36 5.01 -19.26
CA LEU A 99 23.88 4.05 -18.31
C LEU A 99 23.48 2.61 -18.69
N LYS A 100 24.43 1.67 -18.49
CA LYS A 100 24.28 0.27 -18.92
C LYS A 100 23.13 -0.46 -18.22
N ASP A 101 22.79 -0.04 -17.00
CA ASP A 101 21.79 -0.73 -16.17
C ASP A 101 20.34 -0.26 -16.42
N ALA A 102 20.14 0.58 -17.44
CA ALA A 102 18.83 1.16 -17.74
C ALA A 102 17.72 0.10 -17.90
N GLY A 103 18.02 -0.99 -18.62
CA GLY A 103 17.06 -2.08 -18.84
C GLY A 103 16.68 -2.80 -17.55
N ILE A 104 17.65 -3.04 -16.68
CA ILE A 104 17.43 -3.69 -15.37
C ILE A 104 16.59 -2.79 -14.47
N ILE A 105 16.88 -1.50 -14.46
CA ILE A 105 16.16 -0.52 -13.64
C ILE A 105 14.70 -0.39 -14.11
N ARG A 106 14.45 -0.47 -15.41
CA ARG A 106 13.10 -0.47 -15.96
C ARG A 106 12.32 -1.71 -15.54
N MET A 107 12.93 -2.88 -15.58
CA MET A 107 12.31 -4.13 -15.10
C MET A 107 12.01 -4.03 -13.61
N GLU A 108 12.91 -3.46 -12.83
CA GLU A 108 12.69 -3.23 -11.40
C GLU A 108 11.49 -2.30 -11.16
N HIS A 109 11.35 -1.25 -11.98
CA HIS A 109 10.22 -0.33 -11.90
C HIS A 109 8.89 -1.05 -12.12
N GLU A 110 8.81 -1.89 -13.14
CA GLU A 110 7.62 -2.68 -13.45
C GLU A 110 7.29 -3.64 -12.29
N HIS A 111 8.32 -4.28 -11.74
CA HIS A 111 8.15 -5.20 -10.60
C HIS A 111 7.63 -4.47 -9.35
N LEU A 112 8.18 -3.29 -9.05
CA LEU A 112 7.72 -2.46 -7.93
C LEU A 112 6.28 -1.99 -8.14
N GLU A 113 5.92 -1.62 -9.35
CA GLU A 113 4.55 -1.24 -9.69
C GLU A 113 3.57 -2.37 -9.36
N ASP A 114 3.92 -3.60 -9.74
CA ASP A 114 3.09 -4.78 -9.46
C ASP A 114 3.01 -5.07 -7.95
N GLU A 115 4.13 -4.96 -7.24
CA GLU A 115 4.16 -5.17 -5.79
C GLU A 115 3.30 -4.12 -5.04
N ILE A 116 3.38 -2.87 -5.47
CA ILE A 116 2.59 -1.78 -4.87
C ILE A 116 1.10 -1.99 -5.14
N ALA A 117 0.73 -2.39 -6.36
CA ALA A 117 -0.65 -2.69 -6.70
C ALA A 117 -1.22 -3.82 -5.84
N ALA A 118 -0.44 -4.88 -5.63
CA ALA A 118 -0.83 -5.99 -4.76
C ALA A 118 -0.98 -5.54 -3.30
N PHE A 119 -0.06 -4.70 -2.82
CA PHE A 119 -0.13 -4.13 -1.48
C PHE A 119 -1.41 -3.30 -1.29
N VAL A 120 -1.72 -2.41 -2.24
CA VAL A 120 -2.91 -1.55 -2.17
C VAL A 120 -4.19 -2.40 -2.11
N LYS A 121 -4.24 -3.46 -2.90
CA LYS A 121 -5.39 -4.38 -2.89
C LYS A 121 -5.57 -5.03 -1.53
N SER A 122 -4.50 -5.58 -0.96
CA SER A 122 -4.53 -6.21 0.37
C SER A 122 -4.88 -5.21 1.46
N PHE A 123 -4.34 -4.00 1.36
CA PHE A 123 -4.65 -2.91 2.29
C PHE A 123 -6.14 -2.58 2.30
N ARG A 124 -6.74 -2.43 1.12
CA ARG A 124 -8.17 -2.11 1.00
C ARG A 124 -9.06 -3.21 1.57
N GLU A 125 -8.69 -4.48 1.35
CA GLU A 125 -9.41 -5.62 1.89
C GLU A 125 -9.36 -5.63 3.42
N ASN A 126 -8.17 -5.47 4.01
CA ASN A 126 -8.01 -5.41 5.46
C ASN A 126 -8.74 -4.22 6.07
N ARG A 127 -8.65 -3.05 5.44
CA ARG A 127 -9.35 -1.85 5.89
C ARG A 127 -10.85 -2.09 5.97
N ARG A 128 -11.41 -2.69 4.94
CA ARG A 128 -12.84 -3.03 4.89
C ARG A 128 -13.24 -3.96 6.04
N GLU A 129 -12.44 -4.99 6.29
CA GLU A 129 -12.71 -5.95 7.36
C GLU A 129 -12.60 -5.31 8.74
N VAL A 130 -11.64 -4.42 8.95
CA VAL A 130 -11.50 -3.69 10.22
C VAL A 130 -12.76 -2.85 10.48
N PHE A 131 -13.24 -2.10 9.50
CA PHE A 131 -14.42 -1.27 9.67
C PHE A 131 -15.68 -2.09 9.88
N LYS A 132 -15.87 -3.19 9.17
CA LYS A 132 -17.00 -4.10 9.39
C LYS A 132 -17.00 -4.65 10.81
N THR A 133 -15.85 -5.07 11.30
CA THR A 133 -15.71 -5.64 12.64
C THR A 133 -16.00 -4.59 13.71
N THR A 134 -15.47 -3.38 13.57
CA THR A 134 -15.70 -2.31 14.53
C THR A 134 -17.16 -1.82 14.52
N GLU A 135 -17.79 -1.73 13.35
CA GLU A 135 -19.22 -1.41 13.24
C GLU A 135 -20.07 -2.45 13.98
N PHE A 136 -19.79 -3.72 13.74
CA PHE A 136 -20.51 -4.82 14.40
C PHE A 136 -20.40 -4.73 15.92
N ILE A 137 -19.20 -4.43 16.43
CA ILE A 137 -18.97 -4.29 17.87
C ILE A 137 -19.72 -3.09 18.43
N MET A 138 -19.67 -1.95 17.72
CA MET A 138 -20.38 -0.73 18.15
C MET A 138 -21.88 -0.94 18.19
N ASP A 139 -22.45 -1.62 17.21
CA ASP A 139 -23.89 -1.91 17.17
C ASP A 139 -24.32 -2.83 18.32
N ASN A 140 -23.50 -3.83 18.64
CA ASN A 140 -23.74 -4.72 19.78
C ASN A 140 -23.64 -3.98 21.11
N GLU A 141 -22.68 -3.06 21.24
CA GLU A 141 -22.54 -2.20 22.43
C GLU A 141 -23.78 -1.32 22.62
N LYS A 142 -24.26 -0.69 21.57
CA LYS A 142 -25.46 0.13 21.59
C LYS A 142 -26.71 -0.69 22.03
N LEU A 143 -26.85 -1.89 21.48
CA LEU A 143 -27.95 -2.79 21.86
C LEU A 143 -27.83 -3.19 23.32
N SER A 144 -26.66 -3.50 23.82
CA SER A 144 -26.39 -3.83 25.21
C SER A 144 -26.78 -2.66 26.12
N ASN A 145 -26.39 -1.44 25.78
CA ASN A 145 -26.71 -0.24 26.53
C ASN A 145 -28.23 0.03 26.55
N ILE A 146 -28.92 -0.20 25.46
CA ILE A 146 -30.40 -0.06 25.38
C ILE A 146 -31.08 -1.11 26.23
N MET A 147 -30.59 -2.33 26.24
CA MET A 147 -31.17 -3.43 27.05
C MET A 147 -30.95 -3.26 28.55
N GLU A 148 -29.83 -2.62 28.94
CA GLU A 148 -29.51 -2.35 30.34
C GLU A 148 -30.26 -1.14 30.90
N SER A 149 -30.76 -0.25 30.05
CA SER A 149 -31.51 0.91 30.45
C SER A 149 -33.02 0.60 30.53
#